data_df6e29a157873fdce8000d2a04335a2a
#
_entry.id   df6e29a157873fdce8000d2a04335a2a
#
_cell.length_a   1.000
_cell.length_b   1.000
_cell.length_c   1.000
_cell.angle_alpha   90.00
_cell.angle_beta   90.00
_cell.angle_gamma   90.00
#
_symmetry.space_group_name_H-M   'P 1'
#
loop_
_entity.id
_entity.type
_entity.pdbx_description
1 polymer ?
#
loop_
_entity_poly.entity_id
_entity_poly.type
_entity_poly.pdbx_seq_one_letter_code
_entity_poly.pdbx_strand_id
1 'polypeptide(L)'
;FDGAKLADLKEWTDKAGLPNLCSTHLYDGETGEKFDQPATVGVTYFLKLGHMVEDKMHARSIGPYSLITQQPLGGKAQFGGQRFGEMEVWAIEAFGASHVLQEILTLKSDDTVGRSKAYEAIVKGDPMPTPGIPESLNVLLHELRGLGLSIKLD
;
A
#
# COMPACT_ATOMS: atom_id res chain seq x y z
N PHE A 1 6.49 -24.28 22.32
CA PHE A 1 7.66 -23.38 22.37
C PHE A 1 8.99 -24.13 22.63
N ASP A 2 8.95 -25.45 22.71
CA ASP A 2 10.15 -26.28 22.82
C ASP A 2 10.67 -26.60 21.42
N GLY A 3 11.70 -25.87 20.99
CA GLY A 3 12.33 -26.03 19.67
C GLY A 3 13.40 -27.12 19.66
N ALA A 4 13.64 -27.73 18.48
CA ALA A 4 14.70 -28.67 18.28
C ALA A 4 16.08 -27.99 18.40
N LYS A 5 17.05 -28.68 19.02
CA LYS A 5 18.45 -28.29 19.10
C LYS A 5 19.21 -28.76 17.85
N LEU A 6 20.33 -28.13 17.55
CA LEU A 6 21.17 -28.50 16.40
C LEU A 6 21.66 -29.97 16.47
N ALA A 7 21.87 -30.48 17.68
CA ALA A 7 22.25 -31.89 17.89
C ALA A 7 21.12 -32.85 17.46
N ASP A 8 19.90 -32.52 17.83
CA ASP A 8 18.70 -33.31 17.47
C ASP A 8 18.48 -33.32 15.97
N LEU A 9 18.67 -32.15 15.33
CA LEU A 9 18.54 -32.03 13.86
C LEU A 9 19.57 -32.89 13.12
N LYS A 10 20.82 -32.91 13.60
CA LYS A 10 21.87 -33.78 13.04
C LYS A 10 21.51 -35.25 13.17
N GLU A 11 21.09 -35.67 14.35
CA GLU A 11 20.68 -37.06 14.60
C GLU A 11 19.52 -37.47 13.67
N TRP A 12 18.54 -36.58 13.45
CA TRP A 12 17.40 -36.88 12.58
C TRP A 12 17.76 -36.91 11.10
N THR A 13 18.63 -35.99 10.64
CA THR A 13 19.10 -35.99 9.25
C THR A 13 19.97 -37.23 8.97
N ASP A 14 20.81 -37.66 9.91
CA ASP A 14 21.61 -38.88 9.79
C ASP A 14 20.73 -40.12 9.74
N LYS A 15 19.73 -40.24 10.62
CA LYS A 15 18.73 -41.32 10.59
C LYS A 15 17.94 -41.38 9.30
N ALA A 16 17.67 -40.24 8.69
CA ALA A 16 16.95 -40.13 7.42
C ALA A 16 17.83 -40.34 6.17
N GLY A 17 19.14 -40.46 6.35
CA GLY A 17 20.10 -40.60 5.26
C GLY A 17 20.24 -39.34 4.40
N LEU A 18 19.93 -38.16 4.99
CA LEU A 18 20.01 -36.89 4.31
C LEU A 18 21.33 -36.16 4.59
N PRO A 19 21.78 -35.25 3.72
CA PRO A 19 22.94 -34.41 3.97
C PRO A 19 22.82 -33.65 5.29
N ASN A 20 23.94 -33.28 5.90
CA ASN A 20 23.97 -32.56 7.16
C ASN A 20 23.09 -31.30 7.07
N LEU A 21 22.09 -31.20 7.96
CA LEU A 21 21.08 -30.15 8.00
C LEU A 21 20.33 -29.97 6.67
N CYS A 22 20.16 -31.01 5.87
CA CYS A 22 19.54 -31.00 4.54
C CYS A 22 20.17 -29.98 3.57
N SER A 23 21.44 -29.64 3.78
CA SER A 23 22.17 -28.67 2.95
C SER A 23 22.60 -29.31 1.64
N THR A 24 22.15 -28.73 0.53
CA THR A 24 22.48 -29.23 -0.81
C THR A 24 22.77 -28.06 -1.75
N HIS A 25 23.50 -28.34 -2.83
CA HIS A 25 23.75 -27.33 -3.86
C HIS A 25 22.57 -27.25 -4.81
N LEU A 26 22.10 -26.03 -5.04
CA LEU A 26 21.06 -25.73 -6.01
C LEU A 26 21.67 -25.14 -7.28
N TYR A 27 20.88 -25.17 -8.35
CA TYR A 27 21.22 -24.64 -9.65
C TYR A 27 20.17 -23.62 -10.07
N ASP A 28 20.60 -22.56 -10.74
CA ASP A 28 19.68 -21.58 -11.32
C ASP A 28 18.88 -22.25 -12.45
N GLY A 29 17.56 -22.11 -12.42
CA GLY A 29 16.64 -22.70 -13.40
C GLY A 29 16.73 -22.07 -14.79
N GLU A 30 17.23 -20.83 -14.92
CA GLU A 30 17.37 -20.13 -16.19
C GLU A 30 18.75 -20.36 -16.82
N THR A 31 19.82 -20.18 -16.04
CA THR A 31 21.20 -20.25 -16.55
C THR A 31 21.81 -21.66 -16.44
N GLY A 32 21.30 -22.51 -15.57
CA GLY A 32 21.88 -23.80 -15.25
C GLY A 32 23.14 -23.73 -14.39
N GLU A 33 23.52 -22.53 -13.92
CA GLU A 33 24.70 -22.34 -13.10
C GLU A 33 24.45 -22.79 -11.66
N LYS A 34 25.49 -23.32 -11.03
CA LYS A 34 25.44 -23.73 -9.62
C LYS A 34 25.59 -22.53 -8.72
N PHE A 35 24.72 -22.43 -7.68
CA PHE A 35 24.87 -21.41 -6.66
C PHE A 35 26.15 -21.60 -5.84
N ASP A 36 26.79 -20.51 -5.46
CA ASP A 36 28.05 -20.52 -4.69
C ASP A 36 27.88 -21.13 -3.31
N GLN A 37 26.73 -20.90 -2.69
CA GLN A 37 26.44 -21.38 -1.35
C GLN A 37 25.39 -22.50 -1.39
N PRO A 38 25.60 -23.59 -0.59
CA PRO A 38 24.57 -24.59 -0.42
C PRO A 38 23.38 -24.04 0.36
N ALA A 39 22.17 -24.48 0.02
CA ALA A 39 20.95 -24.09 0.69
C ALA A 39 20.28 -25.30 1.36
N THR A 40 19.58 -25.07 2.47
CA THR A 40 18.74 -26.08 3.11
C THR A 40 17.50 -26.33 2.28
N VAL A 41 17.28 -27.60 1.89
CA VAL A 41 16.13 -28.01 1.08
C VAL A 41 15.31 -29.04 1.85
N GLY A 42 14.02 -28.83 1.91
CA GLY A 42 13.11 -29.73 2.60
C GLY A 42 11.65 -29.38 2.38
N VAL A 43 10.77 -30.17 2.97
CA VAL A 43 9.33 -29.92 2.96
C VAL A 43 8.97 -29.05 4.15
N THR A 44 8.38 -27.91 3.87
CA THR A 44 7.89 -27.00 4.90
C THR A 44 6.38 -27.17 5.07
N TYR A 45 5.97 -27.38 6.31
CA TYR A 45 4.56 -27.46 6.67
C TYR A 45 4.01 -26.08 7.00
N PHE A 46 3.01 -25.65 6.25
CA PHE A 46 2.34 -24.40 6.58
C PHE A 46 0.85 -24.56 6.76
N LEU A 47 0.29 -23.66 7.57
CA LEU A 47 -1.13 -23.49 7.75
C LEU A 47 -1.54 -22.09 7.28
N LYS A 48 -2.58 -22.02 6.45
CA LYS A 48 -3.28 -20.77 6.15
C LYS A 48 -4.45 -20.66 7.13
N LEU A 49 -4.40 -19.65 8.00
CA LEU A 49 -5.46 -19.37 8.97
C LEU A 49 -6.57 -18.54 8.32
N GLY A 50 -7.16 -17.58 9.04
CA GLY A 50 -8.26 -16.72 8.57
C GLY A 50 -7.87 -15.63 7.56
N HIS A 51 -6.77 -15.78 6.81
CA HIS A 51 -6.30 -14.79 5.84
C HIS A 51 -6.80 -15.11 4.44
N MET A 52 -8.11 -15.07 4.23
CA MET A 52 -8.71 -15.32 2.94
C MET A 52 -8.88 -14.05 2.12
N VAL A 53 -8.91 -14.19 0.79
CA VAL A 53 -8.99 -13.06 -0.15
C VAL A 53 -10.27 -12.26 0.02
N GLU A 54 -11.38 -12.90 0.30
CA GLU A 54 -12.69 -12.26 0.52
C GLU A 54 -12.69 -11.26 1.67
N ASP A 55 -11.90 -11.51 2.72
CA ASP A 55 -11.75 -10.60 3.86
C ASP A 55 -10.83 -9.42 3.55
N LYS A 56 -9.95 -9.55 2.56
CA LYS A 56 -8.92 -8.56 2.21
C LYS A 56 -9.23 -7.78 0.95
N MET A 57 -9.98 -8.35 0.02
CA MET A 57 -10.35 -7.68 -1.22
C MET A 57 -11.24 -6.49 -0.91
N HIS A 58 -10.84 -5.32 -1.41
CA HIS A 58 -11.57 -4.08 -1.21
C HIS A 58 -11.39 -3.14 -2.40
N ALA A 59 -12.47 -2.48 -2.80
CA ALA A 59 -12.47 -1.44 -3.82
C ALA A 59 -13.45 -0.33 -3.41
N ARG A 60 -13.22 0.86 -3.94
CA ARG A 60 -14.07 2.03 -3.69
C ARG A 60 -14.16 2.89 -4.94
N SER A 61 -15.36 3.36 -5.25
CA SER A 61 -15.57 4.47 -6.18
C SER A 61 -15.95 5.74 -5.42
N ILE A 62 -17.06 5.73 -4.73
CA ILE A 62 -17.56 6.77 -3.82
C ILE A 62 -17.86 6.15 -2.46
N GLY A 63 -17.80 6.95 -1.40
CA GLY A 63 -18.07 6.47 -0.06
C GLY A 63 -18.03 7.59 0.97
N PRO A 64 -17.98 7.28 2.27
CA PRO A 64 -17.99 8.28 3.33
C PRO A 64 -16.69 9.06 3.40
N TYR A 65 -16.80 10.31 3.83
CA TYR A 65 -15.69 11.25 4.00
C TYR A 65 -15.66 11.80 5.43
N SER A 66 -14.47 12.21 5.88
CA SER A 66 -14.31 12.93 7.15
C SER A 66 -15.04 14.26 7.10
N LEU A 67 -15.64 14.68 8.22
CA LEU A 67 -16.39 15.94 8.30
C LEU A 67 -15.48 17.17 8.22
N ILE A 68 -14.30 17.13 8.82
CA ILE A 68 -13.40 18.29 8.92
C ILE A 68 -12.50 18.39 7.67
N THR A 69 -11.72 17.36 7.40
CA THR A 69 -10.74 17.37 6.31
C THR A 69 -11.34 17.03 4.95
N GLN A 70 -12.56 16.51 4.89
CA GLN A 70 -13.23 16.05 3.66
C GLN A 70 -12.43 14.96 2.91
N GLN A 71 -11.53 14.28 3.59
CA GLN A 71 -10.78 13.17 3.04
C GLN A 71 -11.58 11.86 3.14
N PRO A 72 -11.38 10.91 2.23
CA PRO A 72 -11.97 9.58 2.35
C PRO A 72 -11.60 8.92 3.68
N LEU A 73 -12.57 8.28 4.34
CA LEU A 73 -12.29 7.47 5.52
C LEU A 73 -11.40 6.28 5.16
N GLY A 74 -10.66 5.75 6.13
CA GLY A 74 -9.84 4.56 5.97
C GLY A 74 -10.57 3.27 6.37
N GLY A 75 -10.06 2.14 5.89
CA GLY A 75 -10.50 0.81 6.31
C GLY A 75 -11.65 0.22 5.46
N LYS A 76 -11.61 -1.10 5.29
CA LYS A 76 -12.61 -1.86 4.53
C LYS A 76 -14.02 -1.77 5.15
N ALA A 77 -14.11 -1.80 6.49
CA ALA A 77 -15.38 -1.77 7.20
C ALA A 77 -16.18 -0.48 6.98
N GLN A 78 -15.49 0.65 6.79
CA GLN A 78 -16.10 1.94 6.50
C GLN A 78 -16.23 2.22 4.99
N PHE A 79 -16.00 1.24 4.15
CA PHE A 79 -15.92 1.44 2.71
C PHE A 79 -14.95 2.57 2.35
N GLY A 80 -13.79 2.55 3.01
CA GLY A 80 -12.79 3.62 2.94
C GLY A 80 -11.85 3.51 1.75
N GLY A 81 -11.07 4.59 1.55
CA GLY A 81 -10.02 4.64 0.54
C GLY A 81 -8.68 4.09 1.06
N GLN A 82 -7.73 3.95 0.13
CA GLN A 82 -6.36 3.59 0.44
C GLN A 82 -5.58 4.83 0.88
N ARG A 83 -4.65 4.65 1.82
CA ARG A 83 -3.76 5.71 2.23
C ARG A 83 -2.65 5.88 1.20
N PHE A 84 -2.54 7.08 0.64
CA PHE A 84 -1.39 7.49 -0.17
C PHE A 84 -0.40 8.22 0.73
N GLY A 85 0.62 7.52 1.21
CA GLY A 85 1.56 8.03 2.19
C GLY A 85 2.63 8.95 1.59
N GLU A 86 3.50 9.47 2.44
CA GLU A 86 4.59 10.37 2.05
C GLU A 86 5.58 9.70 1.08
N MET A 87 5.91 8.43 1.32
CA MET A 87 6.83 7.68 0.45
C MET A 87 6.24 7.44 -0.94
N GLU A 88 4.94 7.20 -1.06
CA GLU A 88 4.23 7.06 -2.33
C GLU A 88 4.23 8.40 -3.10
N VAL A 89 4.11 9.53 -2.39
CA VAL A 89 4.24 10.86 -2.99
C VAL A 89 5.64 11.05 -3.56
N TRP A 90 6.69 10.68 -2.82
CA TRP A 90 8.07 10.76 -3.32
C TRP A 90 8.29 9.92 -4.58
N ALA A 91 7.67 8.75 -4.66
CA ALA A 91 7.75 7.91 -5.84
C ALA A 91 7.15 8.58 -7.08
N ILE A 92 5.99 9.24 -6.94
CA ILE A 92 5.37 10.01 -8.03
C ILE A 92 6.20 11.22 -8.42
N GLU A 93 6.78 11.92 -7.44
CA GLU A 93 7.69 13.05 -7.68
C GLU A 93 8.93 12.61 -8.45
N ALA A 94 9.49 11.45 -8.13
CA ALA A 94 10.66 10.91 -8.84
C ALA A 94 10.39 10.65 -10.32
N PHE A 95 9.17 10.30 -10.69
CA PHE A 95 8.74 10.18 -12.09
C PHE A 95 8.42 11.52 -12.76
N GLY A 96 8.38 12.63 -12.02
CA GLY A 96 7.98 13.93 -12.54
C GLY A 96 6.51 14.01 -12.96
N ALA A 97 5.66 13.12 -12.47
CA ALA A 97 4.25 13.01 -12.83
C ALA A 97 3.37 13.99 -12.03
N SER A 98 3.55 15.29 -12.22
CA SER A 98 2.90 16.35 -11.45
C SER A 98 1.35 16.35 -11.59
N HIS A 99 0.84 16.09 -12.78
CA HIS A 99 -0.62 16.03 -13.01
C HIS A 99 -1.27 14.85 -12.29
N VAL A 100 -0.61 13.70 -12.25
CA VAL A 100 -1.08 12.52 -11.52
C VAL A 100 -1.11 12.80 -10.02
N LEU A 101 -0.05 13.42 -9.50
CA LEU A 101 0.02 13.81 -8.09
C LEU A 101 -1.08 14.81 -7.73
N GLN A 102 -1.30 15.83 -8.56
CA GLN A 102 -2.38 16.81 -8.38
C GLN A 102 -3.75 16.14 -8.35
N GLU A 103 -4.03 15.23 -9.26
CA GLU A 103 -5.28 14.48 -9.29
C GLU A 103 -5.50 13.64 -8.02
N ILE A 104 -4.46 12.95 -7.56
CA ILE A 104 -4.52 12.14 -6.32
C ILE A 104 -4.81 13.03 -5.10
N LEU A 105 -4.21 14.20 -5.02
CA LEU A 105 -4.34 15.12 -3.89
C LEU A 105 -5.66 15.92 -3.89
N THR A 106 -6.33 16.06 -5.02
CA THR A 106 -7.53 16.92 -5.19
C THR A 106 -8.77 16.12 -5.56
N LEU A 107 -8.94 15.79 -6.84
CA LEU A 107 -10.15 15.16 -7.38
C LEU A 107 -10.46 13.79 -6.75
N LYS A 108 -9.44 13.05 -6.40
CA LYS A 108 -9.54 11.72 -5.76
C LYS A 108 -9.55 11.78 -4.24
N SER A 109 -9.42 12.95 -3.63
CA SER A 109 -9.31 13.11 -2.18
C SER A 109 -10.30 14.15 -1.64
N ASP A 110 -9.86 15.36 -1.39
CA ASP A 110 -10.56 16.37 -0.57
C ASP A 110 -11.07 17.61 -1.31
N ASP A 111 -10.96 17.70 -2.62
CA ASP A 111 -11.65 18.72 -3.41
C ASP A 111 -13.14 18.36 -3.54
N THR A 112 -13.97 18.94 -2.68
CA THR A 112 -15.39 18.61 -2.57
C THR A 112 -16.19 18.88 -3.85
N VAL A 113 -15.90 19.99 -4.53
CA VAL A 113 -16.57 20.37 -5.79
C VAL A 113 -15.99 19.59 -6.95
N GLY A 114 -14.65 19.46 -6.99
CA GLY A 114 -13.94 18.78 -8.06
C GLY A 114 -14.29 17.30 -8.14
N ARG A 115 -14.41 16.60 -7.02
CA ARG A 115 -14.75 15.17 -7.03
C ARG A 115 -16.16 14.88 -7.56
N SER A 116 -17.14 15.78 -7.28
CA SER A 116 -18.50 15.64 -7.81
C SER A 116 -18.53 15.85 -9.32
N LYS A 117 -17.84 16.87 -9.80
CA LYS A 117 -17.69 17.14 -11.23
C LYS A 117 -16.93 16.05 -11.96
N ALA A 118 -15.88 15.49 -11.32
CA ALA A 118 -15.12 14.39 -11.88
C ALA A 118 -15.98 13.13 -12.05
N TYR A 119 -16.81 12.80 -11.07
CA TYR A 119 -17.74 11.68 -11.18
C TYR A 119 -18.76 11.90 -12.29
N GLU A 120 -19.32 13.12 -12.40
CA GLU A 120 -20.24 13.51 -13.48
C GLU A 120 -19.57 13.37 -14.87
N ALA A 121 -18.33 13.85 -15.00
CA ALA A 121 -17.56 13.74 -16.23
C ALA A 121 -17.32 12.29 -16.65
N ILE A 122 -16.98 11.41 -15.69
CA ILE A 122 -16.80 9.97 -15.95
C ILE A 122 -18.11 9.34 -16.44
N VAL A 123 -19.24 9.67 -15.83
CA VAL A 123 -20.55 9.10 -16.23
C VAL A 123 -20.97 9.59 -17.62
N LYS A 124 -20.70 10.86 -17.95
CA LYS A 124 -21.03 11.46 -19.25
C LYS A 124 -20.03 11.15 -20.35
N GLY A 125 -18.82 10.75 -20.00
CA GLY A 125 -17.71 10.56 -20.94
C GLY A 125 -17.03 11.86 -21.33
N ASP A 126 -17.18 12.90 -20.53
CA ASP A 126 -16.54 14.20 -20.74
C ASP A 126 -15.08 14.21 -20.22
N PRO A 127 -14.23 15.14 -20.67
CA PRO A 127 -12.89 15.30 -20.13
C PRO A 127 -12.92 15.67 -18.65
N MET A 128 -11.90 15.25 -17.90
CA MET A 128 -11.78 15.52 -16.47
C MET A 128 -11.73 17.02 -16.18
N PRO A 129 -12.43 17.50 -15.14
CA PRO A 129 -12.42 18.92 -14.78
C PRO A 129 -11.06 19.36 -14.25
N THR A 130 -10.79 20.66 -14.31
CA THR A 130 -9.61 21.23 -13.65
C THR A 130 -9.73 21.10 -12.15
N PRO A 131 -8.66 20.64 -11.46
CA PRO A 131 -8.66 20.52 -10.01
C PRO A 131 -8.81 21.88 -9.31
N GLY A 132 -9.52 21.87 -8.19
CA GLY A 132 -9.65 23.02 -7.29
C GLY A 132 -8.62 22.99 -6.16
N ILE A 133 -8.95 23.68 -5.08
CA ILE A 133 -8.12 23.74 -3.85
C ILE A 133 -8.55 22.63 -2.91
N PRO A 134 -7.61 21.86 -2.34
CA PRO A 134 -7.90 20.86 -1.32
C PRO A 134 -8.52 21.49 -0.06
N GLU A 135 -9.57 20.89 0.49
CA GLU A 135 -10.20 21.38 1.71
C GLU A 135 -9.27 21.36 2.93
N SER A 136 -8.34 20.42 2.99
CA SER A 136 -7.31 20.39 4.03
C SER A 136 -6.40 21.63 4.03
N LEU A 137 -6.19 22.30 2.89
CA LEU A 137 -5.51 23.57 2.85
C LEU A 137 -6.34 24.69 3.52
N ASN A 138 -7.64 24.70 3.29
CA ASN A 138 -8.56 25.65 3.95
C ASN A 138 -8.52 25.46 5.47
N VAL A 139 -8.54 24.22 5.96
CA VAL A 139 -8.41 23.90 7.38
C VAL A 139 -7.09 24.46 7.93
N LEU A 140 -5.97 24.22 7.24
CA LEU A 140 -4.66 24.73 7.64
C LEU A 140 -4.66 26.27 7.72
N LEU A 141 -5.24 26.95 6.74
CA LEU A 141 -5.33 28.42 6.73
C LEU A 141 -6.16 28.94 7.90
N HIS A 142 -7.25 28.27 8.25
CA HIS A 142 -8.07 28.62 9.41
C HIS A 142 -7.31 28.42 10.72
N GLU A 143 -6.58 27.33 10.86
CA GLU A 143 -5.72 27.07 12.03
C GLU A 143 -4.63 28.12 12.18
N LEU A 144 -3.95 28.49 11.08
CA LEU A 144 -2.93 29.54 11.09
C LEU A 144 -3.52 30.92 11.46
N ARG A 145 -4.72 31.23 10.97
CA ARG A 145 -5.44 32.47 11.38
C ARG A 145 -5.80 32.42 12.86
N GLY A 146 -6.18 31.25 13.40
CA GLY A 146 -6.42 31.05 14.83
C GLY A 146 -5.18 31.31 15.68
N LEU A 147 -3.98 31.13 15.15
CA LEU A 147 -2.71 31.46 15.77
C LEU A 147 -2.31 32.95 15.59
N GLY A 148 -3.18 33.78 14.98
CA GLY A 148 -2.93 35.20 14.77
C GLY A 148 -2.17 35.56 13.48
N LEU A 149 -1.92 34.59 12.60
CA LEU A 149 -1.25 34.82 11.32
C LEU A 149 -2.27 35.25 10.24
N SER A 150 -1.96 36.30 9.49
CA SER A 150 -2.78 36.73 8.34
C SER A 150 -2.20 36.18 7.04
N ILE A 151 -2.87 35.15 6.50
CA ILE A 151 -2.48 34.54 5.24
C ILE A 151 -3.60 34.79 4.22
N LYS A 152 -3.22 35.30 3.06
CA LYS A 152 -4.10 35.51 1.90
C LYS A 152 -3.57 34.68 0.74
N LEU A 153 -4.47 34.10 -0.03
CA LEU A 153 -4.17 33.48 -1.33
C LEU A 153 -4.50 34.52 -2.40
N ASP A 154 -3.54 34.81 -3.26
CA ASP A 154 -3.72 35.70 -4.42
C ASP A 154 -4.17 34.89 -5.65
#